data_a524051ed53a30a251ffb4afef2b227d
#
_entry.id   a524051ed53a30a251ffb4afef2b227d
#
_cell.length_a   1.000
_cell.length_b   1.000
_cell.length_c   1.000
_cell.angle_alpha   90.00
_cell.angle_beta   90.00
_cell.angle_gamma   90.00
#
_symmetry.space_group_name_H-M   'P 1'
#
loop_
_entity.id
_entity.type
_entity.pdbx_description
1 polymer ?
#
loop_
_entity_poly.entity_id
_entity_poly.type
_entity_poly.pdbx_seq_one_letter_code
_entity_poly.pdbx_strand_id
1 'polypeptide(L)'
;GIKVNIDKKGTILPNNVEAAFDFVNGDIYLKKKPSVINMHHEGFHAEQWLDIGKEQYMNLSRLEREEYVFEQVMKNKHLFDKASIDHSIEYIERLRLKYK
;
A
#
# COMPACT_ATOMS: atom_id res chain seq x y z
N GLY A 1 -9.98 -13.34 7.17
CA GLY A 1 -9.08 -12.98 6.08
C GLY A 1 -9.18 -11.53 5.67
N ILE A 2 -8.40 -11.15 4.70
CA ILE A 2 -8.41 -9.79 4.18
C ILE A 2 -9.63 -9.59 3.31
N LYS A 3 -10.37 -8.53 3.58
CA LYS A 3 -11.55 -8.16 2.83
C LYS A 3 -11.21 -7.03 1.87
N VAL A 4 -11.62 -7.15 0.61
CA VAL A 4 -11.40 -6.11 -0.40
C VAL A 4 -12.73 -5.45 -0.72
N ASN A 5 -12.80 -4.13 -0.53
CA ASN A 5 -14.00 -3.35 -0.76
C ASN A 5 -13.78 -2.38 -1.92
N ILE A 6 -14.73 -2.36 -2.86
CA ILE A 6 -14.66 -1.45 -4.01
C ILE A 6 -15.52 -0.22 -3.73
N ASP A 7 -14.90 0.95 -3.76
CA ASP A 7 -15.59 2.23 -3.58
C ASP A 7 -16.21 2.67 -4.93
N LYS A 8 -17.28 1.99 -5.33
CA LYS A 8 -17.92 2.20 -6.64
C LYS A 8 -18.45 3.62 -6.83
N LYS A 9 -18.92 4.24 -5.76
CA LYS A 9 -19.52 5.59 -5.80
C LYS A 9 -18.50 6.70 -5.54
N GLY A 10 -17.27 6.34 -5.13
CA GLY A 10 -16.25 7.32 -4.81
C GLY A 10 -16.53 8.11 -3.54
N THR A 11 -17.32 7.55 -2.62
CA THR A 11 -17.75 8.25 -1.38
C THR A 11 -16.97 7.82 -0.14
N ILE A 12 -16.26 6.69 -0.19
CA ILE A 12 -15.52 6.15 0.95
C ILE A 12 -14.12 6.72 1.00
N LEU A 13 -13.42 6.70 -0.14
CA LEU A 13 -12.05 7.23 -0.24
C LEU A 13 -12.06 8.69 -0.71
N PRO A 14 -11.11 9.53 -0.22
CA PRO A 14 -10.95 10.89 -0.75
C PRO A 14 -10.71 10.88 -2.25
N ASN A 15 -11.03 12.00 -2.92
CA ASN A 15 -10.92 12.10 -4.38
C ASN A 15 -9.53 11.80 -4.93
N ASN A 16 -8.49 12.13 -4.17
CA ASN A 16 -7.10 11.94 -4.59
C ASN A 16 -6.49 10.62 -4.14
N VAL A 17 -7.29 9.72 -3.55
CA VAL A 17 -6.82 8.42 -3.04
C VAL A 17 -7.47 7.31 -3.86
N GLU A 18 -6.67 6.49 -4.54
CA GLU A 18 -7.16 5.36 -5.34
C GLU A 18 -7.33 4.09 -4.52
N ALA A 19 -6.55 3.94 -3.45
CA ALA A 19 -6.54 2.72 -2.64
C ALA A 19 -6.06 3.02 -1.23
N ALA A 20 -6.49 2.21 -0.27
CA ALA A 20 -6.06 2.33 1.11
C ALA A 20 -6.14 0.97 1.81
N PHE A 21 -5.28 0.78 2.80
CA PHE A 21 -5.31 -0.38 3.69
C PHE A 21 -5.70 0.07 5.09
N ASP A 22 -6.78 -0.51 5.62
CA ASP A 22 -7.25 -0.25 6.97
C ASP A 22 -6.61 -1.28 7.92
N PHE A 23 -5.55 -0.88 8.62
CA PHE A 23 -4.83 -1.79 9.49
C PHE A 23 -5.56 -2.09 10.82
N VAL A 24 -6.65 -1.40 11.11
CA VAL A 24 -7.49 -1.70 12.28
C VAL A 24 -8.32 -2.94 12.00
N ASN A 25 -8.93 -3.03 10.82
CA ASN A 25 -9.81 -4.12 10.42
C ASN A 25 -9.16 -5.14 9.50
N GLY A 26 -8.03 -4.78 8.87
CA GLY A 26 -7.38 -5.62 7.87
C GLY A 26 -8.05 -5.56 6.50
N ASP A 27 -8.84 -4.52 6.25
CA ASP A 27 -9.58 -4.38 4.99
C ASP A 27 -8.83 -3.53 3.98
N ILE A 28 -8.98 -3.85 2.70
CA ILE A 28 -8.45 -3.05 1.59
C ILE A 28 -9.62 -2.33 0.92
N TYR A 29 -9.45 -1.05 0.64
CA TYR A 29 -10.42 -0.23 -0.09
C TYR A 29 -9.81 0.22 -1.41
N LEU A 30 -10.53 0.04 -2.52
CA LEU A 30 -10.08 0.39 -3.87
C LEU A 30 -11.13 1.25 -4.57
N LYS A 31 -10.68 2.24 -5.34
CA LYS A 31 -11.56 2.94 -6.28
C LYS A 31 -11.95 2.00 -7.41
N LYS A 32 -12.93 2.38 -8.20
CA LYS A 32 -13.50 1.53 -9.27
C LYS A 32 -12.46 1.02 -10.26
N LYS A 33 -11.47 1.85 -10.60
CA LYS A 33 -10.40 1.49 -11.55
C LYS A 33 -9.03 1.83 -10.96
N PRO A 34 -8.59 1.11 -9.94
CA PRO A 34 -7.28 1.38 -9.35
C PRO A 34 -6.17 0.94 -10.29
N SER A 35 -5.00 1.57 -10.19
CA SER A 35 -3.83 1.12 -10.93
C SER A 35 -3.34 -0.21 -10.37
N VAL A 36 -2.64 -0.99 -11.21
CA VAL A 36 -2.09 -2.29 -10.80
C VAL A 36 -1.14 -2.12 -9.62
N ILE A 37 -0.26 -1.11 -9.66
CA ILE A 37 0.70 -0.88 -8.57
C ILE A 37 0.00 -0.50 -7.27
N ASN A 38 -1.08 0.29 -7.33
CA ASN A 38 -1.80 0.65 -6.11
C ASN A 38 -2.51 -0.54 -5.48
N MET A 39 -3.06 -1.45 -6.30
CA MET A 39 -3.65 -2.68 -5.79
C MET A 39 -2.60 -3.54 -5.07
N HIS A 40 -1.43 -3.71 -5.68
CA HIS A 40 -0.35 -4.48 -5.08
C HIS A 40 0.23 -3.79 -3.85
N HIS A 41 0.34 -2.46 -3.88
CA HIS A 41 0.82 -1.68 -2.74
C HIS A 41 -0.01 -1.99 -1.49
N GLU A 42 -1.33 -1.92 -1.59
CA GLU A 42 -2.20 -2.23 -0.46
C GLU A 42 -2.19 -3.72 -0.12
N GLY A 43 -2.06 -4.58 -1.12
CA GLY A 43 -1.89 -6.02 -0.91
C GLY A 43 -0.64 -6.35 -0.12
N PHE A 44 0.47 -5.67 -0.37
CA PHE A 44 1.71 -5.87 0.37
C PHE A 44 1.58 -5.41 1.82
N HIS A 45 0.87 -4.30 2.09
CA HIS A 45 0.55 -3.90 3.47
C HIS A 45 -0.25 -4.99 4.18
N ALA A 46 -1.27 -5.53 3.51
CA ALA A 46 -2.10 -6.60 4.07
C ALA A 46 -1.29 -7.87 4.33
N GLU A 47 -0.38 -8.20 3.43
CA GLU A 47 0.51 -9.36 3.56
C GLU A 47 1.40 -9.23 4.79
N GLN A 48 2.02 -8.08 5.00
CA GLN A 48 2.83 -7.82 6.19
C GLN A 48 1.97 -7.91 7.46
N TRP A 49 0.77 -7.31 7.43
CA TRP A 49 -0.16 -7.32 8.55
C TRP A 49 -0.54 -8.76 8.95
N LEU A 50 -0.78 -9.63 7.97
CA LEU A 50 -1.09 -11.04 8.22
C LEU A 50 0.12 -11.79 8.77
N ASP A 51 1.31 -11.47 8.26
CA ASP A 51 2.54 -12.17 8.63
C ASP A 51 2.97 -11.89 10.06
N ILE A 52 2.97 -10.61 10.47
CA ILE A 52 3.46 -10.21 11.80
C ILE A 52 2.35 -9.96 12.81
N GLY A 53 1.10 -9.91 12.38
CA GLY A 53 -0.06 -9.66 13.23
C GLY A 53 -0.35 -8.18 13.42
N LYS A 54 -1.60 -7.89 13.77
CA LYS A 54 -2.10 -6.52 13.92
C LYS A 54 -1.28 -5.71 14.93
N GLU A 55 -1.01 -6.28 16.11
CA GLU A 55 -0.29 -5.58 17.17
C GLU A 55 1.11 -5.17 16.73
N GLN A 56 1.86 -6.11 16.17
CA GLN A 56 3.21 -5.84 15.66
C GLN A 56 3.19 -4.82 14.53
N TYR A 57 2.22 -4.96 13.63
CA TYR A 57 2.07 -4.02 12.52
C TYR A 57 1.81 -2.60 13.02
N MET A 58 0.95 -2.44 14.02
CA MET A 58 0.64 -1.12 14.60
C MET A 58 1.83 -0.49 15.31
N ASN A 59 2.77 -1.30 15.79
CA ASN A 59 4.00 -0.81 16.42
C ASN A 59 5.06 -0.33 15.42
N LEU A 60 4.92 -0.69 14.14
CA LEU A 60 5.82 -0.20 13.10
C LEU A 60 5.56 1.27 12.81
N SER A 61 6.61 2.03 12.49
CA SER A 61 6.46 3.39 12.00
C SER A 61 5.90 3.35 10.58
N ARG A 62 5.38 4.50 10.12
CA ARG A 62 4.92 4.61 8.73
C ARG A 62 6.03 4.28 7.75
N LEU A 63 7.25 4.80 8.01
CA LEU A 63 8.38 4.53 7.13
C LEU A 63 8.70 3.03 7.06
N GLU A 64 8.71 2.33 8.20
CA GLU A 64 8.96 0.90 8.23
C GLU A 64 7.96 0.12 7.39
N ARG A 65 6.67 0.47 7.47
CA ARG A 65 5.62 -0.17 6.69
C ARG A 65 5.81 0.08 5.19
N GLU A 66 6.16 1.30 4.82
CA GLU A 66 6.36 1.67 3.42
C GLU A 66 7.66 1.10 2.85
N GLU A 67 8.71 0.97 3.66
CA GLU A 67 9.95 0.31 3.25
C GLU A 67 9.71 -1.17 2.92
N TYR A 68 8.88 -1.84 3.71
CA TYR A 68 8.48 -3.22 3.42
C TYR A 68 7.80 -3.32 2.05
N VAL A 69 6.83 -2.44 1.81
CA VAL A 69 6.11 -2.42 0.54
C VAL A 69 7.05 -2.15 -0.62
N PHE A 70 7.95 -1.17 -0.47
CA PHE A 70 8.95 -0.86 -1.50
C PHE A 70 9.81 -2.08 -1.82
N GLU A 71 10.27 -2.80 -0.80
CA GLU A 71 11.06 -4.01 -0.99
C GLU A 71 10.28 -5.06 -1.78
N GLN A 72 8.99 -5.25 -1.47
CA GLN A 72 8.15 -6.20 -2.19
C GLN A 72 7.93 -5.77 -3.64
N VAL A 73 7.71 -4.49 -3.88
CA VAL A 73 7.59 -3.94 -5.25
C VAL A 73 8.86 -4.24 -6.05
N MET A 74 10.03 -4.01 -5.47
CA MET A 74 11.30 -4.24 -6.15
C MET A 74 11.56 -5.72 -6.41
N LYS A 75 11.16 -6.61 -5.52
CA LYS A 75 11.24 -8.06 -5.72
C LYS A 75 10.32 -8.53 -6.85
N ASN A 76 9.26 -7.79 -7.12
CA ASN A 76 8.25 -8.13 -8.10
C ASN A 76 8.21 -7.13 -9.27
N LYS A 77 9.34 -6.50 -9.60
CA LYS A 77 9.44 -5.47 -10.65
C LYS A 77 8.82 -5.90 -11.98
N HIS A 78 8.93 -7.19 -12.30
CA HIS A 78 8.42 -7.73 -13.56
C HIS A 78 6.89 -7.60 -13.70
N LEU A 79 6.18 -7.32 -12.63
CA LEU A 79 4.72 -7.13 -12.65
C LEU A 79 4.32 -5.69 -12.98
N PHE A 80 5.27 -4.75 -12.97
CA PHE A 80 4.98 -3.32 -13.07
C PHE A 80 5.73 -2.67 -14.22
N ASP A 81 5.15 -1.61 -14.78
CA ASP A 81 5.83 -0.84 -15.82
C ASP A 81 6.90 0.08 -15.19
N LYS A 82 7.77 0.62 -16.05
CA LYS A 82 8.88 1.47 -15.61
C LYS A 82 8.38 2.71 -14.88
N ALA A 83 7.32 3.34 -15.36
CA ALA A 83 6.76 4.54 -14.74
C ALA A 83 6.29 4.27 -13.32
N SER A 84 5.64 3.13 -13.08
CA SER A 84 5.19 2.73 -11.73
C SER A 84 6.37 2.47 -10.81
N ILE A 85 7.43 1.81 -11.30
CA ILE A 85 8.64 1.56 -10.51
C ILE A 85 9.32 2.89 -10.14
N ASP A 86 9.49 3.79 -11.11
CA ASP A 86 10.11 5.09 -10.88
C ASP A 86 9.31 5.91 -9.85
N HIS A 87 7.98 5.85 -9.94
CA HIS A 87 7.11 6.53 -8.99
C HIS A 87 7.28 5.97 -7.57
N SER A 88 7.40 4.66 -7.44
CA SER A 88 7.64 4.01 -6.14
C SER A 88 8.97 4.43 -5.53
N ILE A 89 10.01 4.54 -6.34
CA ILE A 89 11.33 4.98 -5.90
C ILE A 89 11.25 6.42 -5.37
N GLU A 90 10.63 7.32 -6.13
CA GLU A 90 10.45 8.71 -5.71
C GLU A 90 9.66 8.81 -4.42
N TYR A 91 8.62 8.02 -4.29
CA TYR A 91 7.75 8.01 -3.12
C TYR A 91 8.54 7.64 -1.86
N ILE A 92 9.29 6.54 -1.92
CA ILE A 92 10.05 6.07 -0.74
C ILE A 92 11.19 7.04 -0.40
N GLU A 93 11.83 7.64 -1.40
CA GLU A 93 12.89 8.62 -1.16
C GLU A 93 12.35 9.85 -0.44
N ARG A 94 11.17 10.35 -0.82
CA ARG A 94 10.51 11.46 -0.14
C ARG A 94 10.17 11.13 1.31
N LEU A 95 9.69 9.91 1.56
CA LEU A 95 9.37 9.47 2.92
C LEU A 95 10.63 9.37 3.77
N ARG A 96 11.72 8.86 3.23
CA ARG A 96 13.00 8.77 3.94
C ARG A 96 13.51 10.13 4.37
N LEU A 97 13.35 11.13 3.51
CA LEU A 97 13.73 12.51 3.84
C LEU A 97 12.83 13.09 4.93
N LYS A 98 11.53 12.81 4.85
CA LYS A 98 10.55 13.33 5.81
C LYS A 98 10.74 12.76 7.22
N TYR A 99 11.09 11.48 7.31
CA TYR A 99 11.21 10.76 8.59
C TYR A 99 12.67 10.51 9.00
N LYS A 100 13.57 11.28 8.45
CA LYS A 100 15.00 11.15 8.72
C LYS A 100 15.39 11.59 10.14
#